data_3817c6ede22cea2c77b1a6e666f0e0f1
#
_entry.id   3817c6ede22cea2c77b1a6e666f0e0f1
#
_cell.length_a   1.000
_cell.length_b   1.000
_cell.length_c   1.000
_cell.angle_alpha   90.00
_cell.angle_beta   90.00
_cell.angle_gamma   90.00
#
_symmetry.space_group_name_H-M   'P 1'
#
loop_
_entity.id
_entity.type
_entity.pdbx_description
1 polymer ?
#
loop_
_entity_poly.entity_id
_entity_poly.type
_entity_poly.pdbx_seq_one_letter_code
_entity_poly.pdbx_strand_id
1 'polypeptide(L)'
;MAQHDYNISNASFPTVRADINNALTAVATNNSGDAAPSTTFANQWWYETDQNKLHFRNEDNDAFIHILTLNQTNDTVTSVEGSATVLAGIDDQSSSNDDQITITDTAVIINEDSDDLD
;
A
#
# COMPACT_ATOMS: atom_id res chain seq x y z
N MET A 1 11.24 18.11 -4.50
CA MET A 1 10.34 17.76 -3.49
C MET A 1 9.10 17.25 -4.08
N ALA A 2 8.70 16.10 -3.68
CA ALA A 2 7.57 15.46 -4.29
C ALA A 2 6.29 15.60 -3.48
N GLN A 3 6.28 16.51 -2.55
CA GLN A 3 5.09 16.84 -1.78
C GLN A 3 4.82 18.32 -1.93
N HIS A 4 3.56 18.74 -1.79
CA HIS A 4 3.19 20.12 -2.00
C HIS A 4 1.97 20.45 -1.15
N ASP A 5 1.80 21.68 -0.77
CA ASP A 5 0.64 22.07 0.01
C ASP A 5 -0.58 22.32 -0.87
N TYR A 6 -0.41 22.28 -2.19
CA TYR A 6 -1.50 22.45 -3.15
C TYR A 6 -2.17 23.83 -3.04
N ASN A 7 -1.41 24.80 -2.63
CA ASN A 7 -1.89 26.16 -2.58
C ASN A 7 -0.93 27.00 -3.40
N ILE A 8 -1.42 27.61 -4.47
CA ILE A 8 -0.60 28.40 -5.36
C ILE A 8 -0.83 29.85 -5.04
N SER A 9 0.17 30.49 -4.48
CA SER A 9 0.02 31.88 -4.10
C SER A 9 0.25 32.80 -5.28
N ASN A 10 -0.28 34.00 -5.20
CA ASN A 10 0.00 34.98 -6.22
C ASN A 10 1.48 35.38 -6.16
N ALA A 11 2.10 35.40 -7.30
CA ALA A 11 3.50 35.75 -7.37
C ALA A 11 3.85 36.08 -8.83
N SER A 12 5.11 36.27 -9.12
CA SER A 12 5.51 36.49 -10.50
C SER A 12 5.22 35.26 -11.30
N PHE A 13 5.05 35.44 -12.61
CA PHE A 13 4.68 34.33 -13.44
C PHE A 13 5.66 33.17 -13.37
N PRO A 14 6.97 33.36 -13.40
CA PRO A 14 7.87 32.21 -13.29
C PRO A 14 7.73 31.49 -11.96
N THR A 15 7.45 32.21 -10.89
CA THR A 15 7.30 31.60 -9.59
C THR A 15 6.00 30.80 -9.53
N VAL A 16 4.92 31.33 -10.09
CA VAL A 16 3.66 30.60 -10.11
C VAL A 16 3.82 29.35 -10.96
N ARG A 17 4.52 29.45 -12.10
CA ARG A 17 4.69 28.28 -12.93
C ARG A 17 5.47 27.20 -12.23
N ALA A 18 6.52 27.60 -11.50
CA ALA A 18 7.31 26.61 -10.78
C ALA A 18 6.49 25.96 -9.69
N ASP A 19 5.63 26.72 -9.04
CA ASP A 19 4.80 26.18 -7.97
C ASP A 19 3.77 25.21 -8.54
N ILE A 20 3.20 25.51 -9.68
CA ILE A 20 2.27 24.61 -10.32
C ILE A 20 3.00 23.33 -10.72
N ASN A 21 4.20 23.45 -11.26
CA ASN A 21 4.94 22.26 -11.66
C ASN A 21 5.28 21.40 -10.44
N ASN A 22 5.55 22.02 -9.31
CA ASN A 22 5.83 21.26 -8.11
C ASN A 22 4.58 20.56 -7.61
N ALA A 23 3.42 21.19 -7.72
CA ALA A 23 2.18 20.55 -7.34
C ALA A 23 1.88 19.37 -8.25
N LEU A 24 2.14 19.50 -9.55
CA LEU A 24 1.93 18.40 -10.45
C LEU A 24 2.88 17.24 -10.17
N THR A 25 4.11 17.56 -9.80
CA THR A 25 5.06 16.52 -9.43
C THR A 25 4.59 15.79 -8.18
N ALA A 26 4.04 16.50 -7.21
CA ALA A 26 3.52 15.86 -6.02
C ALA A 26 2.41 14.89 -6.38
N VAL A 27 1.51 15.28 -7.26
CA VAL A 27 0.45 14.39 -7.67
C VAL A 27 1.03 13.20 -8.44
N ALA A 28 1.96 13.46 -9.35
CA ALA A 28 2.49 12.40 -10.21
C ALA A 28 3.25 11.36 -9.42
N THR A 29 3.80 11.73 -8.26
CA THR A 29 4.61 10.81 -7.48
C THR A 29 3.87 10.32 -6.25
N ASN A 30 2.56 10.49 -6.19
CA ASN A 30 1.76 10.08 -5.05
C ASN A 30 2.25 10.73 -3.76
N ASN A 31 2.65 11.99 -3.84
CA ASN A 31 3.14 12.76 -2.71
C ASN A 31 4.32 12.05 -2.02
N SER A 32 5.25 11.53 -2.80
CA SER A 32 6.29 10.70 -2.24
C SER A 32 7.24 11.49 -1.34
N GLY A 33 7.72 10.84 -0.33
CA GLY A 33 8.68 11.45 0.60
C GLY A 33 8.84 10.55 1.81
N ASP A 34 9.91 10.79 2.56
CA ASP A 34 10.18 9.96 3.73
C ASP A 34 9.19 10.21 4.84
N ALA A 35 8.66 11.38 4.93
CA ALA A 35 7.70 11.72 5.98
C ALA A 35 6.35 11.97 5.35
N ALA A 36 5.31 11.84 6.11
CA ALA A 36 3.97 12.11 5.61
C ALA A 36 3.85 13.56 5.17
N PRO A 37 3.04 13.83 4.18
CA PRO A 37 2.83 15.22 3.74
C PRO A 37 2.31 16.06 4.89
N SER A 38 2.81 17.28 4.99
CA SER A 38 2.33 18.17 6.04
C SER A 38 0.95 18.70 5.71
N THR A 39 0.57 18.75 4.46
CA THR A 39 -0.76 19.16 4.05
C THR A 39 -1.47 17.91 3.54
N THR A 40 -2.58 17.55 4.14
CA THR A 40 -3.25 16.33 3.81
C THR A 40 -4.67 16.57 3.37
N PHE A 41 -5.15 15.71 2.51
CA PHE A 41 -6.50 15.74 2.02
C PHE A 41 -7.06 14.33 2.12
N ALA A 42 -8.33 14.21 2.39
CA ALA A 42 -8.96 12.90 2.39
C ALA A 42 -8.72 12.23 1.03
N ASN A 43 -8.47 10.95 1.06
CA ASN A 43 -8.25 10.15 -0.15
C ASN A 43 -6.96 10.46 -0.89
N GLN A 44 -5.98 11.01 -0.18
CA GLN A 44 -4.70 11.33 -0.77
C GLN A 44 -3.79 10.12 -0.71
N TRP A 45 -2.97 9.91 -1.73
CA TRP A 45 -1.96 8.87 -1.67
C TRP A 45 -0.67 9.45 -1.09
N TRP A 46 0.10 8.62 -0.42
CA TRP A 46 1.44 8.97 0.02
C TRP A 46 2.32 7.74 -0.15
N TYR A 47 3.42 7.90 -0.87
CA TYR A 47 4.40 6.83 -0.96
C TYR A 47 5.56 7.17 -0.06
N GLU A 48 5.76 6.36 0.99
CA GLU A 48 6.80 6.59 1.97
C GLU A 48 8.09 6.00 1.45
N THR A 49 9.03 6.83 1.07
CA THR A 49 10.16 6.37 0.29
C THR A 49 11.20 5.65 1.14
N ASP A 50 11.31 5.94 2.42
CA ASP A 50 12.32 5.26 3.21
C ASP A 50 11.84 3.90 3.70
N GLN A 51 10.54 3.62 3.67
CA GLN A 51 10.03 2.34 4.09
C GLN A 51 9.41 1.60 2.92
N ASN A 52 9.34 2.22 1.77
CA ASN A 52 8.75 1.65 0.56
C ASN A 52 7.29 1.24 0.77
N LYS A 53 6.54 2.08 1.45
CA LYS A 53 5.16 1.78 1.77
C LYS A 53 4.22 2.73 1.07
N LEU A 54 3.14 2.19 0.53
CA LEU A 54 2.13 3.02 -0.10
C LEU A 54 0.97 3.17 0.86
N HIS A 55 0.54 4.39 1.07
CA HIS A 55 -0.51 4.72 2.02
C HIS A 55 -1.63 5.48 1.35
N PHE A 56 -2.82 5.36 1.91
CA PHE A 56 -3.98 6.08 1.42
C PHE A 56 -4.62 6.82 2.59
N ARG A 57 -4.88 8.10 2.44
CA ARG A 57 -5.46 8.90 3.52
C ARG A 57 -6.93 8.57 3.66
N ASN A 58 -7.39 8.39 4.90
CA ASN A 58 -8.77 8.02 5.12
C ASN A 58 -9.73 9.19 4.88
N GLU A 59 -11.01 8.89 4.87
CA GLU A 59 -12.00 9.91 4.53
C GLU A 59 -12.18 10.94 5.63
N ASP A 60 -11.82 10.60 6.86
CA ASP A 60 -11.89 11.57 7.93
C ASP A 60 -10.66 12.47 7.94
N ASN A 61 -9.71 12.21 7.10
CA ASN A 61 -8.48 12.99 6.98
C ASN A 61 -7.72 13.05 8.30
N ASP A 62 -7.71 11.97 9.04
CA ASP A 62 -6.97 11.97 10.30
C ASP A 62 -5.98 10.80 10.38
N ALA A 63 -5.87 9.94 9.39
CA ALA A 63 -4.91 8.86 9.44
C ALA A 63 -4.57 8.37 8.05
N PHE A 64 -3.36 7.82 7.88
CA PHE A 64 -2.99 7.16 6.65
C PHE A 64 -3.14 5.65 6.86
N ILE A 65 -3.71 4.99 5.89
CA ILE A 65 -3.89 3.56 5.90
C ILE A 65 -2.78 2.96 5.08
N HIS A 66 -2.00 2.08 5.67
CA HIS A 66 -0.91 1.43 4.95
C HIS A 66 -1.51 0.34 4.07
N ILE A 67 -1.28 0.41 2.79
CA ILE A 67 -1.88 -0.52 1.84
C ILE A 67 -0.93 -1.64 1.49
N LEU A 68 0.29 -1.31 1.11
CA LEU A 68 1.23 -2.33 0.71
C LEU A 68 2.66 -1.86 0.87
N THR A 69 3.58 -2.80 0.84
CA THR A 69 5.00 -2.52 0.89
C THR A 69 5.64 -3.09 -0.37
N LEU A 70 6.52 -2.34 -0.98
CA LEU A 70 7.17 -2.76 -2.20
C LEU A 70 8.61 -3.15 -1.97
N ASN A 71 9.09 -4.04 -2.80
CA ASN A 71 10.51 -4.36 -2.83
C ASN A 71 11.06 -3.66 -4.06
N GLN A 72 11.72 -2.55 -3.84
CA GLN A 72 12.19 -1.74 -4.96
C GLN A 72 13.44 -2.34 -5.62
N THR A 73 14.09 -3.26 -4.99
CA THR A 73 15.24 -3.89 -5.60
C THR A 73 14.80 -4.92 -6.62
N ASN A 74 13.76 -5.67 -6.31
CA ASN A 74 13.30 -6.71 -7.21
C ASN A 74 12.07 -6.33 -7.98
N ASP A 75 11.53 -5.14 -7.75
CA ASP A 75 10.35 -4.63 -8.44
C ASP A 75 9.14 -5.53 -8.20
N THR A 76 8.96 -5.93 -6.96
CA THR A 76 7.86 -6.80 -6.58
C THR A 76 7.14 -6.22 -5.37
N VAL A 77 6.03 -6.82 -5.00
CA VAL A 77 5.31 -6.44 -3.81
C VAL A 77 5.79 -7.33 -2.68
N THR A 78 6.23 -6.72 -1.58
CA THR A 78 6.66 -7.49 -0.44
C THR A 78 5.47 -7.97 0.36
N SER A 79 4.51 -7.12 0.59
CA SER A 79 3.34 -7.51 1.37
C SER A 79 2.19 -6.59 1.07
N VAL A 80 0.99 -7.11 1.22
CA VAL A 80 -0.22 -6.32 1.11
C VAL A 80 -0.84 -6.34 2.49
N GLU A 81 -1.14 -5.17 3.01
CA GLU A 81 -1.68 -5.09 4.36
C GLU A 81 -3.16 -5.44 4.36
N GLY A 82 -3.65 -5.81 5.49
CA GLY A 82 -5.05 -6.08 5.62
C GLY A 82 -5.30 -7.21 6.56
N SER A 83 -6.53 -7.59 6.65
CA SER A 83 -6.87 -8.68 7.53
C SER A 83 -6.63 -9.98 6.79
N ALA A 84 -6.84 -11.04 7.46
CA ALA A 84 -6.58 -12.34 6.88
C ALA A 84 -7.39 -12.58 5.66
N THR A 85 -8.46 -11.87 5.48
CA THR A 85 -9.22 -12.11 4.31
C THR A 85 -8.50 -11.74 3.06
N VAL A 86 -7.48 -10.95 3.17
CA VAL A 86 -6.73 -10.62 2.01
C VAL A 86 -6.07 -11.85 1.46
N LEU A 87 -5.96 -12.88 2.24
CA LEU A 87 -5.31 -14.05 1.76
C LEU A 87 -6.22 -14.96 1.03
N ALA A 88 -7.33 -14.50 0.62
CA ALA A 88 -8.23 -15.36 -0.07
C ALA A 88 -7.61 -15.91 -1.32
N GLY A 89 -6.59 -15.33 -1.78
CA GLY A 89 -5.98 -15.90 -2.93
C GLY A 89 -5.17 -17.12 -2.70
N ILE A 90 -5.07 -17.56 -1.50
CA ILE A 90 -4.41 -18.76 -1.28
C ILE A 90 -5.39 -19.78 -1.41
N ASP A 91 -5.74 -20.25 -2.51
CA ASP A 91 -6.55 -21.30 -2.48
C ASP A 91 -5.80 -22.36 -2.96
N ASP A 92 -6.16 -23.40 -2.77
CA ASP A 92 -5.36 -24.37 -2.90
C ASP A 92 -5.21 -24.72 -4.16
N GLN A 93 -5.58 -24.23 -4.92
CA GLN A 93 -5.40 -24.60 -6.08
C GLN A 93 -4.92 -25.80 -6.42
N SER A 94 -4.80 -26.56 -5.62
CA SER A 94 -4.19 -27.63 -5.91
C SER A 94 -5.04 -28.63 -6.09
N SER A 95 -5.71 -28.62 -6.98
CA SER A 95 -6.55 -29.59 -7.08
C SER A 95 -5.93 -30.87 -7.06
N SER A 96 -4.79 -30.98 -7.37
CA SER A 96 -4.30 -32.25 -7.34
C SER A 96 -3.74 -32.61 -6.12
N ASN A 97 -3.64 -31.76 -5.17
CA ASN A 97 -2.98 -32.07 -4.15
C ASN A 97 -3.80 -32.18 -3.14
N ASP A 98 -4.11 -33.09 -2.71
CA ASP A 98 -4.91 -33.21 -1.69
C ASP A 98 -4.41 -32.75 -0.46
N ASP A 99 -3.38 -32.17 -0.37
CA ASP A 99 -2.94 -31.76 0.89
C ASP A 99 -3.58 -30.54 1.25
N GLN A 100 -4.47 -30.48 2.06
CA GLN A 100 -5.13 -29.33 2.46
C GLN A 100 -4.40 -28.64 3.51
N ILE A 101 -4.19 -27.39 3.42
CA ILE A 101 -3.56 -26.63 4.47
C ILE A 101 -4.59 -25.75 5.06
N THR A 102 -4.94 -26.01 6.25
CA THR A 102 -5.86 -25.17 6.97
C THR A 102 -5.09 -24.34 7.95
N ILE A 103 -5.17 -23.07 7.85
CA ILE A 103 -4.46 -22.18 8.73
C ILE A 103 -5.44 -21.57 9.66
N THR A 104 -5.27 -21.79 10.93
CA THR A 104 -6.14 -21.18 11.89
C THR A 104 -5.30 -20.27 12.71
N ASP A 105 -5.93 -19.60 13.62
CA ASP A 105 -5.19 -18.66 14.43
C ASP A 105 -4.31 -19.37 15.39
N THR A 106 -4.41 -20.63 15.55
CA THR A 106 -3.57 -21.28 16.53
C THR A 106 -2.71 -22.34 15.92
N ALA A 107 -2.97 -22.78 14.74
CA ALA A 107 -2.15 -23.86 14.23
C ALA A 107 -2.38 -24.04 12.76
N VAL A 108 -1.47 -24.70 12.15
CA VAL A 108 -1.66 -25.14 10.79
C VAL A 108 -2.06 -26.59 10.90
N ILE A 109 -3.21 -26.92 10.34
CA ILE A 109 -3.69 -28.24 10.43
C ILE A 109 -3.65 -28.80 9.06
N ILE A 110 -2.99 -29.87 8.89
CA ILE A 110 -2.97 -30.54 7.63
C ILE A 110 -3.81 -31.76 7.78
N ASN A 111 -4.91 -31.73 7.14
CA ASN A 111 -5.81 -32.79 7.31
C ASN A 111 -5.60 -33.73 6.23
N GLU A 112 -5.34 -34.92 6.59
CA GLU A 112 -5.33 -35.89 5.63
C GLU A 112 -6.45 -36.73 5.82
N ASP A 113 -6.86 -37.35 4.91
CA ASP A 113 -7.95 -38.09 5.01
C ASP A 113 -7.67 -39.29 5.73
N SER A 114 -8.16 -39.36 6.79
CA SER A 114 -7.77 -40.45 7.60
C SER A 114 -8.34 -41.70 7.17
N ASP A 115 -9.22 -41.68 6.32
CA ASP A 115 -9.76 -42.92 6.13
C ASP A 115 -8.92 -43.71 5.28
N ASP A 116 -8.03 -43.16 4.71
CA ASP A 116 -7.24 -43.94 4.00
C ASP A 116 -6.44 -44.71 4.79
N LEU A 117 -6.54 -44.64 5.98
CA LEU A 117 -5.75 -45.37 6.70
C LEU A 117 -6.11 -46.69 6.75
N ASP A 118 -6.95 -47.12 6.19
CA ASP A 118 -7.22 -48.41 6.37
C ASP A 118 -6.37 -49.28 5.85
#